data_2a09b4582d2229753ccb53b73dca4c4f
#
_entry.id   2a09b4582d2229753ccb53b73dca4c4f
#
_cell.length_a   1.000
_cell.length_b   1.000
_cell.length_c   1.000
_cell.angle_alpha   90.00
_cell.angle_beta   90.00
_cell.angle_gamma   90.00
#
_symmetry.space_group_name_H-M   'P 1'
#
loop_
_entity.id
_entity.type
_entity.pdbx_description
1 polymer ?
#
loop_
_entity_poly.entity_id
_entity_poly.type
_entity_poly.pdbx_seq_one_letter_code
_entity_poly.pdbx_strand_id
1 'polypeptide(L)'
;AVETINLSAQDLGVKKVETLAGRNFGELVEMLVLEDNAIVDIGASNIEAFFAEMSRFDGAIEEFDKYVVPATPEPKSWKEAIKTISALVEMGVPAEKIVFLPNRIENADPKEEMSDVLAYIKKSGQAQVFDGAFIHESEVFDYLAHKRMSFAELIRDDVDYKQLAREAESKQKAQEYARMFRWTRQAIPIRNSLDETFKAIMES
;
A
#
# COMPACT_ATOMS: atom_id res chain seq x y z
N ALA A 1 1.52 12.27 13.27
CA ALA A 1 2.63 12.39 12.34
C ALA A 1 2.14 11.88 11.00
N VAL A 2 2.35 12.64 9.93
CA VAL A 2 2.30 12.07 8.57
C VAL A 2 3.55 11.23 8.50
N GLU A 3 3.37 9.92 8.60
CA GLU A 3 4.46 9.00 8.37
C GLU A 3 4.47 8.71 6.88
N THR A 4 5.51 9.18 6.20
CA THR A 4 5.90 8.55 4.96
C THR A 4 6.52 7.23 5.37
N ILE A 5 5.70 6.24 5.70
CA ILE A 5 6.19 4.90 5.99
C ILE A 5 6.51 4.27 4.67
N ASN A 6 7.73 3.93 4.56
CA ASN A 6 8.26 3.57 3.33
C ASN A 6 9.01 2.27 3.34
N LEU A 7 8.34 1.19 3.67
CA LEU A 7 8.81 -0.13 3.29
C LEU A 7 8.67 -0.33 1.77
N SER A 8 7.56 0.13 1.21
CA SER A 8 7.28 0.02 -0.23
C SER A 8 8.13 0.96 -1.10
N ALA A 9 8.48 2.15 -0.64
CA ALA A 9 9.31 3.04 -1.42
C ALA A 9 10.78 2.58 -1.55
N GLN A 10 11.30 1.85 -0.59
CA GLN A 10 12.57 1.15 -0.77
C GLN A 10 12.47 0.08 -1.87
N ASP A 11 11.36 -0.63 -1.95
CA ASP A 11 11.09 -1.62 -2.98
C ASP A 11 10.91 -1.01 -4.37
N LEU A 12 10.38 0.20 -4.45
CA LEU A 12 10.23 0.96 -5.69
C LEU A 12 11.49 1.76 -6.07
N GLY A 13 12.60 1.58 -5.32
CA GLY A 13 13.84 2.31 -5.54
C GLY A 13 13.82 3.73 -4.97
N VAL A 14 12.84 4.07 -4.16
CA VAL A 14 12.77 5.34 -3.44
C VAL A 14 13.82 5.35 -2.32
N LYS A 15 14.69 6.34 -2.35
CA LYS A 15 15.89 6.39 -1.50
C LYS A 15 15.67 6.99 -0.11
N LYS A 16 14.48 7.52 0.19
CA LYS A 16 14.30 8.36 1.37
C LYS A 16 12.93 8.15 2.00
N VAL A 17 12.92 7.88 3.29
CA VAL A 17 11.73 7.89 4.14
C VAL A 17 11.83 9.10 5.04
N GLU A 18 10.86 9.97 5.00
CA GLU A 18 10.78 11.11 5.91
C GLU A 18 9.47 11.05 6.70
N THR A 19 9.53 11.34 7.98
CA THR A 19 8.37 11.39 8.84
C THR A 19 8.06 12.86 9.13
N LEU A 20 6.86 13.29 8.75
CA LEU A 20 6.36 14.64 9.01
C LEU A 20 5.28 14.63 10.08
N ALA A 21 5.21 15.67 10.90
CA ALA A 21 4.05 15.89 11.75
C ALA A 21 2.85 16.30 10.88
N GLY A 22 1.65 15.78 11.17
CA GLY A 22 0.44 16.03 10.37
C GLY A 22 0.02 17.50 10.22
N ARG A 23 0.73 18.42 10.90
CA ARG A 23 0.54 19.88 10.80
C ARG A 23 1.52 20.57 9.84
N ASN A 24 2.38 19.83 9.17
CA ASN A 24 3.44 20.37 8.30
C ASN A 24 3.13 20.12 6.83
N PHE A 25 1.89 20.40 6.39
CA PHE A 25 1.51 20.19 4.98
C PHE A 25 2.37 21.06 4.03
N GLY A 26 2.77 22.25 4.43
CA GLY A 26 3.67 23.10 3.63
C GLY A 26 5.03 22.45 3.38
N GLU A 27 5.63 21.82 4.40
CA GLU A 27 6.88 21.07 4.26
C GLU A 27 6.71 19.84 3.34
N LEU A 28 5.54 19.17 3.41
CA LEU A 28 5.21 18.09 2.49
C LEU A 28 5.18 18.57 1.04
N VAL A 29 4.54 19.70 0.76
CA VAL A 29 4.48 20.27 -0.60
C VAL A 29 5.89 20.61 -1.11
N GLU A 30 6.74 21.20 -0.24
CA GLU A 30 8.15 21.47 -0.60
C GLU A 30 8.90 20.18 -0.97
N MET A 31 8.64 19.08 -0.28
CA MET A 31 9.24 17.78 -0.59
C MET A 31 8.70 17.20 -1.90
N LEU A 32 7.39 17.26 -2.13
CA LEU A 32 6.76 16.74 -3.35
C LEU A 32 7.28 17.43 -4.61
N VAL A 33 7.55 18.75 -4.55
CA VAL A 33 8.12 19.51 -5.68
C VAL A 33 9.53 19.04 -6.05
N LEU A 34 10.26 18.42 -5.13
CA LEU A 34 11.63 17.95 -5.34
C LEU A 34 11.73 16.51 -5.82
N GLU A 35 10.61 15.77 -5.82
CA GLU A 35 10.58 14.34 -6.14
C GLU A 35 9.73 14.08 -7.40
N ASP A 36 10.25 13.27 -8.32
CA ASP A 36 9.50 12.86 -9.52
C ASP A 36 8.32 11.92 -9.17
N ASN A 37 8.47 11.14 -8.12
CA ASN A 37 7.46 10.21 -7.61
C ASN A 37 7.51 10.13 -6.09
N ALA A 38 6.37 10.22 -5.45
CA ALA A 38 6.24 10.13 -4.00
C ALA A 38 5.02 9.29 -3.59
N ILE A 39 5.14 8.61 -2.46
CA ILE A 39 4.01 7.97 -1.77
C ILE A 39 3.90 8.63 -0.41
N VAL A 40 2.71 9.18 -0.13
CA VAL A 40 2.39 9.79 1.17
C VAL A 40 1.48 8.84 1.93
N ASP A 41 1.98 8.24 2.99
CA ASP A 41 1.18 7.39 3.89
C ASP A 41 0.67 8.21 5.08
N ILE A 42 -0.65 8.24 5.24
CA ILE A 42 -1.32 9.01 6.26
C ILE A 42 -1.94 8.05 7.28
N GLY A 43 -1.32 7.96 8.45
CA GLY A 43 -1.87 7.16 9.54
C GLY A 43 -3.29 7.61 9.93
N ALA A 44 -4.18 6.66 10.22
CA ALA A 44 -5.59 6.92 10.51
C ALA A 44 -5.83 7.97 11.62
N SER A 45 -4.93 8.06 12.61
CA SER A 45 -5.00 9.06 13.68
C SER A 45 -4.71 10.49 13.24
N ASN A 46 -4.18 10.69 12.04
CA ASN A 46 -3.72 11.98 11.53
C ASN A 46 -4.56 12.51 10.36
N ILE A 47 -5.50 11.71 9.86
CA ILE A 47 -6.23 12.00 8.62
C ILE A 47 -7.05 13.31 8.73
N GLU A 48 -7.71 13.55 9.88
CA GLU A 48 -8.47 14.78 10.09
C GLU A 48 -7.56 16.01 10.13
N ALA A 49 -6.41 15.92 10.82
CA ALA A 49 -5.44 17.00 10.87
C ALA A 49 -4.82 17.27 9.49
N PHE A 50 -4.54 16.20 8.74
CA PHE A 50 -4.03 16.31 7.38
C PHE A 50 -5.03 17.01 6.45
N PHE A 51 -6.28 16.61 6.46
CA PHE A 51 -7.33 17.25 5.66
C PHE A 51 -7.55 18.71 6.04
N ALA A 52 -7.52 19.04 7.32
CA ALA A 52 -7.65 20.42 7.80
C ALA A 52 -6.49 21.32 7.32
N GLU A 53 -5.27 20.81 7.26
CA GLU A 53 -4.13 21.55 6.72
C GLU A 53 -4.18 21.61 5.18
N MET A 54 -4.46 20.49 4.51
CA MET A 54 -4.59 20.42 3.06
C MET A 54 -5.63 21.42 2.52
N SER A 55 -6.77 21.60 3.21
CA SER A 55 -7.82 22.55 2.82
C SER A 55 -7.42 24.03 2.89
N ARG A 56 -6.27 24.34 3.50
CA ARG A 56 -5.74 25.72 3.60
C ARG A 56 -4.77 26.07 2.47
N PHE A 57 -4.38 25.09 1.66
CA PHE A 57 -3.45 25.28 0.54
C PHE A 57 -4.22 25.27 -0.77
N ASP A 58 -4.10 26.32 -1.54
CA ASP A 58 -4.63 26.38 -2.91
C ASP A 58 -3.88 25.38 -3.78
N GLY A 59 -4.60 24.61 -4.59
CA GLY A 59 -4.01 23.59 -5.45
C GLY A 59 -3.57 22.29 -4.74
N ALA A 60 -3.79 22.14 -3.43
CA ALA A 60 -3.33 20.96 -2.69
C ALA A 60 -3.87 19.62 -3.23
N ILE A 61 -5.08 19.63 -3.80
CA ILE A 61 -5.72 18.43 -4.36
C ILE A 61 -5.00 17.97 -5.65
N GLU A 62 -4.50 18.92 -6.41
CA GLU A 62 -3.81 18.71 -7.67
C GLU A 62 -2.43 18.08 -7.50
N GLU A 63 -1.81 18.26 -6.34
CA GLU A 63 -0.49 17.69 -6.00
C GLU A 63 -0.48 16.15 -5.95
N PHE A 64 -1.66 15.53 -5.89
CA PHE A 64 -1.78 14.08 -5.84
C PHE A 64 -2.48 13.52 -7.08
N ASP A 65 -1.88 12.52 -7.71
CA ASP A 65 -2.48 11.81 -8.84
C ASP A 65 -3.61 10.89 -8.40
N LYS A 66 -3.42 10.17 -7.29
CA LYS A 66 -4.40 9.23 -6.74
C LYS A 66 -4.45 9.30 -5.20
N TYR A 67 -5.66 9.11 -4.68
CA TYR A 67 -5.98 8.96 -3.27
C TYR A 67 -6.43 7.53 -3.02
N VAL A 68 -5.52 6.68 -2.58
CA VAL A 68 -5.82 5.26 -2.34
C VAL A 68 -6.34 5.06 -0.92
N VAL A 69 -7.56 4.54 -0.80
CA VAL A 69 -8.22 4.27 0.48
C VAL A 69 -8.36 2.76 0.67
N PRO A 70 -7.41 2.11 1.38
CA PRO A 70 -7.48 0.68 1.62
C PRO A 70 -8.50 0.33 2.70
N ALA A 71 -9.18 -0.82 2.54
CA ALA A 71 -10.06 -1.36 3.56
C ALA A 71 -10.02 -2.88 3.61
N THR A 72 -10.07 -3.43 4.82
CA THR A 72 -10.20 -4.87 5.04
C THR A 72 -11.67 -5.30 5.04
N PRO A 73 -11.99 -6.61 4.94
CA PRO A 73 -13.36 -7.12 5.03
C PRO A 73 -14.09 -6.80 6.34
N GLU A 74 -13.35 -6.41 7.38
CA GLU A 74 -13.95 -6.05 8.66
C GLU A 74 -14.90 -4.84 8.56
N PRO A 75 -16.14 -4.94 9.11
CA PRO A 75 -17.14 -3.87 9.01
C PRO A 75 -16.68 -2.50 9.53
N LYS A 76 -15.81 -2.48 10.53
CA LYS A 76 -15.23 -1.22 11.04
C LYS A 76 -14.32 -0.59 9.99
N SER A 77 -13.45 -1.37 9.36
CA SER A 77 -12.47 -0.91 8.40
C SER A 77 -13.13 -0.25 7.18
N TRP A 78 -14.02 -0.95 6.49
CA TRP A 78 -14.65 -0.37 5.30
C TRP A 78 -15.64 0.76 5.60
N LYS A 79 -16.25 0.82 6.79
CA LYS A 79 -17.06 1.98 7.21
C LYS A 79 -16.21 3.24 7.40
N GLU A 80 -15.02 3.11 7.97
CA GLU A 80 -14.08 4.23 8.09
C GLU A 80 -13.55 4.63 6.69
N ALA A 81 -13.28 3.68 5.81
CA ALA A 81 -12.90 3.98 4.42
C ALA A 81 -13.99 4.78 3.69
N ILE A 82 -15.27 4.43 3.84
CA ILE A 82 -16.38 5.20 3.27
C ILE A 82 -16.40 6.64 3.80
N LYS A 83 -16.19 6.85 5.11
CA LYS A 83 -16.10 8.20 5.68
C LYS A 83 -14.94 9.00 5.09
N THR A 84 -13.78 8.37 4.94
CA THR A 84 -12.60 8.97 4.31
C THR A 84 -12.89 9.37 2.87
N ILE A 85 -13.52 8.50 2.08
CA ILE A 85 -13.94 8.80 0.71
C ILE A 85 -14.91 9.99 0.68
N SER A 86 -15.92 10.00 1.57
CA SER A 86 -16.87 11.10 1.63
C SER A 86 -16.20 12.43 1.98
N ALA A 87 -15.25 12.41 2.91
CA ALA A 87 -14.49 13.62 3.27
C ALA A 87 -13.61 14.12 2.10
N LEU A 88 -12.98 13.23 1.35
CA LEU A 88 -12.23 13.61 0.14
C LEU A 88 -13.14 14.26 -0.91
N VAL A 89 -14.32 13.69 -1.15
CA VAL A 89 -15.31 14.26 -2.08
C VAL A 89 -15.81 15.63 -1.60
N GLU A 90 -16.08 15.78 -0.29
CA GLU A 90 -16.49 17.08 0.31
C GLU A 90 -15.40 18.14 0.18
N MET A 91 -14.14 17.75 0.17
CA MET A 91 -12.99 18.64 -0.10
C MET A 91 -12.84 19.01 -1.57
N GLY A 92 -13.57 18.35 -2.48
CA GLY A 92 -13.53 18.59 -3.91
C GLY A 92 -12.59 17.67 -4.69
N VAL A 93 -12.07 16.59 -4.06
CA VAL A 93 -11.27 15.61 -4.79
C VAL A 93 -12.14 14.90 -5.84
N PRO A 94 -11.76 14.92 -7.12
CA PRO A 94 -12.49 14.23 -8.17
C PRO A 94 -12.57 12.71 -7.91
N ALA A 95 -13.74 12.12 -8.16
CA ALA A 95 -13.97 10.70 -7.91
C ALA A 95 -13.03 9.76 -8.69
N GLU A 96 -12.54 10.20 -9.84
CA GLU A 96 -11.54 9.47 -10.65
C GLU A 96 -10.15 9.42 -10.02
N LYS A 97 -9.85 10.33 -9.09
CA LYS A 97 -8.61 10.31 -8.31
C LYS A 97 -8.73 9.45 -7.04
N ILE A 98 -9.96 9.15 -6.57
CA ILE A 98 -10.18 8.38 -5.35
C ILE A 98 -10.32 6.89 -5.69
N VAL A 99 -9.51 6.05 -5.08
CA VAL A 99 -9.49 4.60 -5.30
C VAL A 99 -9.81 3.86 -4.01
N PHE A 100 -10.90 3.09 -4.00
CA PHE A 100 -11.17 2.14 -2.94
C PHE A 100 -10.41 0.84 -3.23
N LEU A 101 -9.51 0.45 -2.32
CA LEU A 101 -8.65 -0.72 -2.50
C LEU A 101 -8.97 -1.81 -1.46
N PRO A 102 -9.60 -2.94 -1.88
CA PRO A 102 -9.74 -4.10 -1.02
C PRO A 102 -8.37 -4.61 -0.55
N ASN A 103 -8.21 -4.80 0.75
CA ASN A 103 -6.96 -5.20 1.38
C ASN A 103 -7.19 -6.37 2.35
N ARG A 104 -6.20 -7.23 2.50
CA ARG A 104 -6.25 -8.44 3.32
C ARG A 104 -7.38 -9.39 2.88
N ILE A 105 -7.46 -9.63 1.59
CA ILE A 105 -8.45 -10.53 1.00
C ILE A 105 -7.92 -11.97 1.06
N GLU A 106 -8.69 -12.87 1.66
CA GLU A 106 -8.33 -14.29 1.77
C GLU A 106 -8.73 -15.09 0.52
N ASN A 107 -9.86 -14.72 -0.09
CA ASN A 107 -10.41 -15.41 -1.26
C ASN A 107 -9.80 -14.90 -2.58
N ALA A 108 -10.06 -15.63 -3.66
CA ALA A 108 -9.58 -15.26 -4.99
C ALA A 108 -10.29 -14.02 -5.59
N ASP A 109 -11.52 -13.74 -5.13
CA ASP A 109 -12.30 -12.58 -5.56
C ASP A 109 -12.75 -11.78 -4.33
N PRO A 110 -12.39 -10.50 -4.22
CA PRO A 110 -12.82 -9.65 -3.11
C PRO A 110 -14.35 -9.53 -2.98
N LYS A 111 -15.11 -9.84 -4.03
CA LYS A 111 -16.58 -9.86 -3.97
C LYS A 111 -17.12 -10.92 -3.01
N GLU A 112 -16.40 -12.00 -2.76
CA GLU A 112 -16.82 -13.03 -1.80
C GLU A 112 -16.84 -12.51 -0.35
N GLU A 113 -16.00 -11.52 -0.04
CA GLU A 113 -15.85 -10.98 1.32
C GLU A 113 -16.40 -9.55 1.47
N MET A 114 -16.47 -8.77 0.39
CA MET A 114 -16.76 -7.34 0.41
C MET A 114 -17.88 -6.94 -0.58
N SER A 115 -18.77 -7.85 -0.99
CA SER A 115 -19.82 -7.60 -1.99
C SER A 115 -20.62 -6.32 -1.73
N ASP A 116 -21.06 -6.12 -0.49
CA ASP A 116 -21.96 -5.02 -0.12
C ASP A 116 -21.25 -3.66 -0.23
N VAL A 117 -20.03 -3.56 0.28
CA VAL A 117 -19.27 -2.31 0.20
C VAL A 117 -18.82 -2.00 -1.22
N LEU A 118 -18.41 -3.01 -1.99
CA LEU A 118 -18.04 -2.82 -3.40
C LEU A 118 -19.24 -2.34 -4.24
N ALA A 119 -20.42 -2.94 -4.00
CA ALA A 119 -21.66 -2.49 -4.64
C ALA A 119 -22.04 -1.06 -4.22
N TYR A 120 -21.88 -0.73 -2.93
CA TYR A 120 -22.11 0.63 -2.42
C TYR A 120 -21.18 1.66 -3.09
N ILE A 121 -19.88 1.43 -3.11
CA ILE A 121 -18.90 2.34 -3.72
C ILE A 121 -19.22 2.54 -5.21
N LYS A 122 -19.46 1.45 -5.93
CA LYS A 122 -19.81 1.51 -7.35
C LYS A 122 -21.11 2.29 -7.61
N LYS A 123 -22.13 2.13 -6.75
CA LYS A 123 -23.41 2.83 -6.85
C LYS A 123 -23.29 4.30 -6.49
N SER A 124 -22.48 4.66 -5.49
CA SER A 124 -22.30 6.04 -5.05
C SER A 124 -21.55 6.88 -6.10
N GLY A 125 -20.66 6.26 -6.88
CA GLY A 125 -19.80 6.96 -7.84
C GLY A 125 -18.76 7.87 -7.20
N GLN A 126 -18.51 7.73 -5.89
CA GLN A 126 -17.61 8.60 -5.13
C GLN A 126 -16.13 8.17 -5.21
N ALA A 127 -15.87 6.94 -5.62
CA ALA A 127 -14.52 6.40 -5.79
C ALA A 127 -14.50 5.35 -6.90
N GLN A 128 -13.31 5.09 -7.43
CA GLN A 128 -13.08 4.01 -8.39
C GLN A 128 -12.84 2.68 -7.66
N VAL A 129 -13.29 1.61 -8.28
CA VAL A 129 -12.95 0.23 -7.94
C VAL A 129 -12.49 -0.45 -9.21
N PHE A 130 -11.27 -0.92 -9.25
CA PHE A 130 -10.71 -1.58 -10.42
C PHE A 130 -10.84 -3.09 -10.30
N ASP A 131 -11.34 -3.75 -11.33
CA ASP A 131 -11.44 -5.21 -11.37
C ASP A 131 -10.02 -5.81 -11.31
N GLY A 132 -9.82 -6.74 -10.37
CA GLY A 132 -8.53 -7.37 -10.13
C GLY A 132 -7.55 -6.56 -9.27
N ALA A 133 -7.86 -5.30 -8.90
CA ALA A 133 -7.03 -4.52 -7.99
C ALA A 133 -7.43 -4.79 -6.54
N PHE A 134 -6.63 -5.58 -5.83
CA PHE A 134 -6.77 -5.87 -4.40
C PHE A 134 -5.48 -6.46 -3.85
N ILE A 135 -5.35 -6.45 -2.54
CA ILE A 135 -4.19 -7.00 -1.84
C ILE A 135 -4.61 -8.23 -1.04
N HIS A 136 -3.97 -9.36 -1.32
CA HIS A 136 -4.19 -10.60 -0.58
C HIS A 136 -3.65 -10.53 0.85
N GLU A 137 -4.34 -11.20 1.78
CA GLU A 137 -3.76 -11.53 3.09
C GLU A 137 -2.58 -12.47 2.91
N SER A 138 -1.46 -12.17 3.55
CA SER A 138 -0.27 -13.00 3.44
C SER A 138 0.69 -12.81 4.61
N GLU A 139 1.16 -13.91 5.17
CA GLU A 139 2.23 -13.93 6.18
C GLU A 139 3.55 -13.30 5.68
N VAL A 140 3.72 -13.13 4.37
CA VAL A 140 4.90 -12.50 3.78
C VAL A 140 5.06 -11.07 4.27
N PHE A 141 3.97 -10.31 4.40
CA PHE A 141 4.02 -8.94 4.91
C PHE A 141 4.53 -8.88 6.35
N ASP A 142 4.02 -9.74 7.23
CA ASP A 142 4.47 -9.82 8.62
C ASP A 142 5.94 -10.25 8.71
N TYR A 143 6.34 -11.19 7.87
CA TYR A 143 7.75 -11.63 7.79
C TYR A 143 8.66 -10.49 7.37
N LEU A 144 8.32 -9.75 6.30
CA LEU A 144 9.10 -8.61 5.82
C LEU A 144 9.19 -7.51 6.88
N ALA A 145 8.06 -7.15 7.50
CA ALA A 145 8.00 -6.15 8.57
C ALA A 145 8.87 -6.55 9.77
N HIS A 146 8.76 -7.81 10.24
CA HIS A 146 9.58 -8.32 11.35
C HIS A 146 11.08 -8.30 11.04
N LYS A 147 11.44 -8.60 9.79
CA LYS A 147 12.85 -8.60 9.33
C LYS A 147 13.36 -7.23 8.92
N ARG A 148 12.49 -6.23 8.82
CA ARG A 148 12.77 -4.91 8.23
C ARG A 148 13.43 -5.05 6.86
N MET A 149 12.83 -5.89 6.04
CA MET A 149 13.32 -6.29 4.72
C MET A 149 12.29 -5.96 3.67
N SER A 150 12.73 -5.54 2.51
CA SER A 150 11.89 -5.29 1.35
C SER A 150 11.62 -6.55 0.52
N PHE A 151 10.65 -6.49 -0.39
CA PHE A 151 10.45 -7.56 -1.39
C PHE A 151 11.68 -7.74 -2.28
N ALA A 152 12.34 -6.65 -2.67
CA ALA A 152 13.54 -6.71 -3.50
C ALA A 152 14.71 -7.41 -2.79
N GLU A 153 14.86 -7.20 -1.50
CA GLU A 153 15.88 -7.88 -0.69
C GLU A 153 15.54 -9.36 -0.46
N LEU A 154 14.25 -9.71 -0.36
CA LEU A 154 13.81 -11.09 -0.18
C LEU A 154 13.87 -11.87 -1.49
N ILE A 155 13.45 -11.24 -2.61
CA ILE A 155 13.38 -11.86 -3.95
C ILE A 155 14.67 -11.50 -4.71
N ARG A 156 15.78 -12.08 -4.32
CA ARG A 156 17.07 -11.87 -5.00
C ARG A 156 17.29 -12.94 -6.04
N ASP A 157 17.51 -12.53 -7.28
CA ASP A 157 17.77 -13.43 -8.40
C ASP A 157 19.20 -14.01 -8.37
N ASP A 158 20.12 -13.34 -7.64
CA ASP A 158 21.51 -13.72 -7.52
C ASP A 158 21.80 -14.79 -6.45
N VAL A 159 20.77 -15.25 -5.71
CA VAL A 159 20.94 -16.19 -4.60
C VAL A 159 20.12 -17.47 -4.79
N ASP A 160 20.81 -18.60 -5.02
CA ASP A 160 20.17 -19.92 -5.00
C ASP A 160 20.13 -20.50 -3.58
N TYR A 161 19.10 -20.11 -2.82
CA TYR A 161 18.88 -20.61 -1.46
C TYR A 161 18.68 -22.13 -1.40
N LYS A 162 18.21 -22.78 -2.47
CA LYS A 162 18.04 -24.22 -2.52
C LYS A 162 19.39 -24.94 -2.60
N GLN A 163 20.32 -24.41 -3.40
CA GLN A 163 21.68 -24.92 -3.46
C GLN A 163 22.41 -24.66 -2.15
N LEU A 164 22.35 -23.44 -1.62
CA LEU A 164 22.97 -23.09 -0.34
C LEU A 164 22.50 -23.99 0.83
N ALA A 165 21.20 -24.33 0.86
CA ALA A 165 20.68 -25.26 1.86
C ALA A 165 21.26 -26.68 1.75
N ARG A 166 21.54 -27.16 0.54
CA ARG A 166 22.12 -28.48 0.30
C ARG A 166 23.62 -28.56 0.62
N GLU A 167 24.32 -27.44 0.43
CA GLU A 167 25.77 -27.33 0.58
C GLU A 167 26.16 -26.75 1.96
N ALA A 168 25.20 -26.49 2.82
CA ALA A 168 25.44 -25.85 4.10
C ALA A 168 26.28 -26.72 5.04
N GLU A 169 27.28 -26.10 5.66
CA GLU A 169 28.24 -26.74 6.59
C GLU A 169 27.60 -27.27 7.90
N SER A 170 26.37 -26.80 8.21
CA SER A 170 25.66 -27.20 9.42
C SER A 170 24.14 -27.31 9.18
N LYS A 171 23.50 -28.20 9.96
CA LYS A 171 22.03 -28.37 9.94
C LYS A 171 21.30 -27.04 10.22
N GLN A 172 21.84 -26.19 11.08
CA GLN A 172 21.24 -24.90 11.41
C GLN A 172 21.26 -23.96 10.19
N LYS A 173 22.37 -23.82 9.50
CA LYS A 173 22.48 -23.03 8.26
C LYS A 173 21.61 -23.61 7.14
N ALA A 174 21.58 -24.94 6.98
CA ALA A 174 20.68 -25.60 6.02
C ALA A 174 19.21 -25.22 6.26
N GLN A 175 18.75 -25.26 7.51
CA GLN A 175 17.40 -24.86 7.88
C GLN A 175 17.12 -23.36 7.66
N GLU A 176 18.11 -22.50 7.87
CA GLU A 176 17.99 -21.08 7.59
C GLU A 176 17.79 -20.81 6.08
N TYR A 177 18.65 -21.37 5.25
CA TYR A 177 18.52 -21.25 3.79
C TYR A 177 17.24 -21.89 3.25
N ALA A 178 16.79 -23.02 3.80
CA ALA A 178 15.52 -23.62 3.43
C ALA A 178 14.33 -22.72 3.79
N ARG A 179 14.37 -21.99 4.92
CA ARG A 179 13.37 -20.97 5.27
C ARG A 179 13.40 -19.80 4.30
N MET A 180 14.59 -19.29 3.95
CA MET A 180 14.71 -18.22 2.95
C MET A 180 14.14 -18.64 1.59
N PHE A 181 14.46 -19.85 1.13
CA PHE A 181 13.89 -20.42 -0.08
C PHE A 181 12.36 -20.44 -0.04
N ARG A 182 11.75 -20.88 1.05
CA ARG A 182 10.29 -20.88 1.22
C ARG A 182 9.71 -19.46 1.12
N TRP A 183 10.26 -18.51 1.87
CA TRP A 183 9.77 -17.13 1.88
C TRP A 183 9.90 -16.46 0.52
N THR A 184 11.02 -16.65 -0.17
CA THR A 184 11.21 -16.14 -1.53
C THR A 184 10.13 -16.68 -2.48
N ARG A 185 9.83 -18.00 -2.39
CA ARG A 185 8.79 -18.60 -3.23
C ARG A 185 7.38 -18.12 -2.93
N GLN A 186 7.08 -17.81 -1.68
CA GLN A 186 5.80 -17.22 -1.28
C GLN A 186 5.70 -15.74 -1.67
N ALA A 187 6.80 -15.00 -1.64
CA ALA A 187 6.83 -13.57 -1.93
C ALA A 187 6.65 -13.25 -3.43
N ILE A 188 7.16 -14.07 -4.33
CA ILE A 188 7.09 -13.82 -5.78
C ILE A 188 5.65 -13.59 -6.29
N PRO A 189 4.66 -14.50 -6.04
CA PRO A 189 3.30 -14.27 -6.50
C PRO A 189 2.64 -13.06 -5.84
N ILE A 190 2.95 -12.76 -4.58
CA ILE A 190 2.43 -11.58 -3.88
C ILE A 190 2.96 -10.31 -4.55
N ARG A 191 4.27 -10.22 -4.82
CA ARG A 191 4.85 -9.07 -5.53
C ARG A 191 4.20 -8.89 -6.91
N ASN A 192 4.04 -9.96 -7.67
CA ASN A 192 3.40 -9.88 -8.99
C ASN A 192 1.97 -9.34 -8.91
N SER A 193 1.19 -9.80 -7.92
CA SER A 193 -0.17 -9.29 -7.67
C SER A 193 -0.17 -7.80 -7.26
N LEU A 194 0.81 -7.36 -6.46
CA LEU A 194 0.98 -5.93 -6.13
C LEU A 194 1.32 -5.10 -7.36
N ASP A 195 2.21 -5.59 -8.24
CA ASP A 195 2.57 -4.92 -9.48
C ASP A 195 1.36 -4.79 -10.43
N GLU A 196 0.53 -5.84 -10.54
CA GLU A 196 -0.73 -5.81 -11.31
C GLU A 196 -1.74 -4.82 -10.72
N THR A 197 -1.91 -4.84 -9.40
CA THR A 197 -2.77 -3.88 -8.68
C THR A 197 -2.31 -2.45 -8.90
N PHE A 198 -1.01 -2.18 -8.79
CA PHE A 198 -0.45 -0.86 -9.03
C PHE A 198 -0.71 -0.37 -10.46
N LYS A 199 -0.49 -1.22 -11.46
CA LYS A 199 -0.78 -0.90 -12.86
C LYS A 199 -2.26 -0.59 -13.08
N ALA A 200 -3.15 -1.41 -12.53
CA ALA A 200 -4.59 -1.17 -12.66
C ALA A 200 -5.03 0.18 -12.09
N ILE A 201 -4.38 0.65 -11.02
CA ILE A 201 -4.69 1.93 -10.38
C ILE A 201 -4.10 3.12 -11.16
N MET A 202 -2.87 3.00 -11.66
CA MET A 202 -2.12 4.13 -12.23
C MET A 202 -2.31 4.31 -13.73
N GLU A 203 -2.64 3.24 -14.47
CA GLU A 203 -2.79 3.27 -15.93
C GLU A 203 -4.26 3.45 -16.38
N SER A 204 -5.17 3.73 -15.43
CA SER A 204 -6.62 3.86 -15.64
C SER A 204 -7.08 5.29 -15.85
#